data_ef1fa5338119865a64c0aa937326bee1
#
_entry.id   ef1fa5338119865a64c0aa937326bee1
#
_cell.length_a   1.000
_cell.length_b   1.000
_cell.length_c   1.000
_cell.angle_alpha   90.00
_cell.angle_beta   90.00
_cell.angle_gamma   90.00
#
_symmetry.space_group_name_H-M   'P 1'
#
loop_
_entity.id
_entity.type
_entity.pdbx_description
1 polymer ?
#
loop_
_entity_poly.entity_id
_entity_poly.type
_entity_poly.pdbx_seq_one_letter_code
_entity_poly.pdbx_strand_id
1 'polypeptide(L)'
;MFCFFTARSFSVGGFCNNRIFRFRSFGVINIKSKDKILGPFYCILAAVIWGLSFVAQNEGKSIGTFTFNGLRTLLGGIVLIPLVIISFKKENSRLPAGEKKSFPLKDVFIGGLCCGIPLFIGGNLQQHAFNYIEVGKVGFITALYMVLVPVIGIFLKQRARFNVWIGVFLGVIGLYFLSIPKGGFSVGMGELVTILCAVAFAVHILVIDYFCKKVNNVALSCAQFFVAGTLSVICMFIFEEPKISEITGAAVPLLYAGVMSCGVAFTAQIFGQKYTEPAVASLLLCLESVFSVIFGWLILHQSLSHRELFGCFVMFIAIVFTQIPTEVFLGKNKRRIKEN
;
A
#
# COMPACT_ATOMS: atom_id res chain seq x y z
N MET A 1 10.26 -3.39 -18.99
CA MET A 1 9.87 -1.97 -18.98
C MET A 1 9.30 -1.66 -20.35
N PHE A 2 8.09 -1.24 -20.52
CA PHE A 2 7.30 -1.07 -21.76
C PHE A 2 6.56 -2.32 -22.29
N CYS A 3 5.45 -2.60 -21.66
CA CYS A 3 4.33 -3.35 -22.23
C CYS A 3 2.98 -2.69 -21.87
N PHE A 4 2.91 -1.36 -21.90
CA PHE A 4 1.71 -0.62 -21.47
C PHE A 4 1.15 0.34 -22.54
N PHE A 5 1.69 0.36 -23.74
CA PHE A 5 1.13 1.19 -24.81
C PHE A 5 1.27 0.46 -26.15
N THR A 6 0.18 -0.08 -26.66
CA THR A 6 -0.35 0.04 -28.02
C THR A 6 -1.44 -1.01 -28.23
N ALA A 7 -2.69 -0.58 -28.17
CA ALA A 7 -3.80 -1.28 -28.78
C ALA A 7 -4.08 -0.57 -30.11
N ARG A 8 -3.41 -0.97 -31.16
CA ARG A 8 -3.88 -0.80 -32.55
C ARG A 8 -3.75 -2.13 -33.27
N SER A 9 -4.87 -2.51 -33.85
CA SER A 9 -5.08 -3.67 -34.68
C SER A 9 -3.97 -3.93 -35.70
N PHE A 10 -3.35 -5.11 -35.60
CA PHE A 10 -2.81 -5.84 -36.73
C PHE A 10 -3.25 -7.29 -36.63
N SER A 11 -4.06 -7.71 -37.60
CA SER A 11 -4.49 -9.07 -37.80
C SER A 11 -3.33 -9.82 -38.48
N VAL A 12 -2.69 -10.73 -37.70
CA VAL A 12 -1.96 -11.87 -38.24
C VAL A 12 -2.17 -13.04 -37.30
N GLY A 13 -2.58 -14.17 -37.87
CA GLY A 13 -3.11 -15.32 -37.18
C GLY A 13 -2.20 -16.02 -36.17
N GLY A 14 -2.84 -16.63 -35.20
CA GLY A 14 -2.30 -17.74 -34.42
C GLY A 14 -1.77 -17.40 -33.05
N PHE A 15 -2.48 -17.84 -32.01
CA PHE A 15 -1.99 -18.04 -30.63
C PHE A 15 -1.54 -16.79 -29.86
N CYS A 16 -2.50 -16.00 -29.41
CA CYS A 16 -2.34 -15.28 -28.16
C CYS A 16 -3.70 -15.19 -27.44
N ASN A 17 -3.89 -16.05 -26.47
CA ASN A 17 -5.12 -16.12 -25.68
C ASN A 17 -5.13 -14.93 -24.69
N ASN A 18 -5.72 -13.80 -25.10
CA ASN A 18 -5.80 -12.53 -24.38
C ASN A 18 -6.69 -12.63 -23.11
N ARG A 19 -6.27 -13.43 -22.11
CA ARG A 19 -6.96 -13.53 -20.81
C ARG A 19 -6.22 -12.87 -19.65
N ILE A 20 -5.08 -12.21 -19.83
CA ILE A 20 -4.23 -11.81 -18.72
C ILE A 20 -4.69 -10.53 -18.02
N PHE A 21 -5.31 -9.57 -18.72
CA PHE A 21 -5.77 -8.33 -18.09
C PHE A 21 -7.13 -7.86 -18.63
N ARG A 22 -8.22 -8.51 -18.26
CA ARG A 22 -9.54 -7.90 -18.36
C ARG A 22 -9.89 -7.26 -17.02
N PHE A 23 -9.59 -5.98 -16.83
CA PHE A 23 -10.20 -5.14 -15.79
C PHE A 23 -11.70 -4.99 -16.12
N ARG A 24 -12.49 -5.99 -15.75
CA ARG A 24 -13.94 -5.86 -15.76
C ARG A 24 -14.31 -5.06 -14.52
N SER A 25 -15.13 -4.02 -14.68
CA SER A 25 -15.81 -3.40 -13.55
C SER A 25 -16.59 -4.53 -12.84
N PHE A 26 -16.06 -4.99 -11.72
CA PHE A 26 -16.73 -5.98 -10.90
C PHE A 26 -17.99 -5.33 -10.34
N GLY A 27 -19.16 -5.97 -10.65
CA GLY A 27 -20.42 -5.61 -10.07
C GLY A 27 -20.31 -5.51 -8.55
N VAL A 28 -21.13 -4.68 -7.95
CA VAL A 28 -21.27 -4.45 -6.51
C VAL A 28 -21.24 -5.81 -5.80
N ILE A 29 -20.09 -6.15 -5.20
CA ILE A 29 -20.01 -7.29 -4.29
C ILE A 29 -20.95 -6.94 -3.15
N ASN A 30 -21.92 -7.78 -2.87
CA ASN A 30 -22.85 -7.60 -1.76
C ASN A 30 -22.05 -7.82 -0.46
N ILE A 31 -21.32 -6.76 -0.03
CA ILE A 31 -20.40 -6.75 1.12
C ILE A 31 -21.28 -6.89 2.37
N LYS A 32 -21.13 -7.98 3.11
CA LYS A 32 -21.81 -8.19 4.40
C LYS A 32 -21.48 -7.01 5.33
N SER A 33 -22.41 -6.65 6.21
CA SER A 33 -22.26 -5.51 7.12
C SER A 33 -20.94 -5.55 7.93
N LYS A 34 -20.49 -6.74 8.33
CA LYS A 34 -19.19 -6.94 9.02
C LYS A 34 -17.98 -6.58 8.15
N ASP A 35 -18.03 -6.90 6.85
CA ASP A 35 -16.92 -6.67 5.92
C ASP A 35 -16.71 -5.16 5.64
N LYS A 36 -17.78 -4.37 5.74
CA LYS A 36 -17.73 -2.90 5.60
C LYS A 36 -16.90 -2.21 6.69
N ILE A 37 -16.77 -2.83 7.85
CA ILE A 37 -15.99 -2.30 8.98
C ILE A 37 -14.58 -2.91 8.97
N LEU A 38 -14.45 -4.18 8.59
CA LEU A 38 -13.17 -4.89 8.59
C LEU A 38 -12.17 -4.31 7.60
N GLY A 39 -12.61 -3.91 6.41
CA GLY A 39 -11.73 -3.32 5.40
C GLY A 39 -11.02 -2.06 5.90
N PRO A 40 -11.76 -1.00 6.29
CA PRO A 40 -11.18 0.20 6.89
C PRO A 40 -10.33 -0.10 8.14
N PHE A 41 -10.76 -1.00 9.01
CA PHE A 41 -10.00 -1.38 10.20
C PHE A 41 -8.60 -1.91 9.86
N TYR A 42 -8.49 -2.83 8.89
CA TYR A 42 -7.20 -3.35 8.47
C TYR A 42 -6.31 -2.29 7.81
N CYS A 43 -6.88 -1.37 7.03
CA CYS A 43 -6.12 -0.26 6.45
C CYS A 43 -5.57 0.68 7.54
N ILE A 44 -6.38 1.02 8.56
CA ILE A 44 -5.96 1.84 9.69
C ILE A 44 -4.88 1.14 10.51
N LEU A 45 -5.04 -0.17 10.78
CA LEU A 45 -4.02 -0.97 11.47
C LEU A 45 -2.68 -0.92 10.73
N ALA A 46 -2.69 -1.05 9.39
CA ALA A 46 -1.50 -0.92 8.58
C ALA A 46 -0.88 0.48 8.72
N ALA A 47 -1.69 1.53 8.65
CA ALA A 47 -1.25 2.92 8.79
C ALA A 47 -0.61 3.21 10.16
N VAL A 48 -1.17 2.68 11.26
CA VAL A 48 -0.58 2.79 12.61
C VAL A 48 0.83 2.19 12.64
N ILE A 49 0.98 0.96 12.15
CA ILE A 49 2.26 0.25 12.15
C ILE A 49 3.27 0.97 11.24
N TRP A 50 2.84 1.46 10.08
CA TRP A 50 3.72 2.19 9.17
C TRP A 50 4.12 3.56 9.70
N GLY A 51 3.26 4.24 10.45
CA GLY A 51 3.64 5.48 11.13
C GLY A 51 4.90 5.34 11.98
N LEU A 52 5.01 4.25 12.74
CA LEU A 52 6.22 3.94 13.50
C LEU A 52 7.36 3.42 12.58
N SER A 53 7.02 2.78 11.47
CA SER A 53 8.00 2.23 10.53
C SER A 53 8.84 3.30 9.82
N PHE A 54 8.33 4.52 9.66
CA PHE A 54 9.13 5.64 9.13
C PHE A 54 10.33 5.96 10.03
N VAL A 55 10.16 5.90 11.35
CA VAL A 55 11.26 6.06 12.31
C VAL A 55 12.28 4.94 12.13
N ALA A 56 11.83 3.68 12.09
CA ALA A 56 12.71 2.54 11.90
C ALA A 56 13.47 2.59 10.56
N GLN A 57 12.82 3.04 9.49
CA GLN A 57 13.46 3.20 8.17
C GLN A 57 14.54 4.30 8.18
N ASN A 58 14.30 5.41 8.86
CA ASN A 58 15.28 6.47 9.01
C ASN A 58 16.51 6.04 9.84
N GLU A 59 16.28 5.30 10.92
CA GLU A 59 17.38 4.72 11.71
C GLU A 59 18.19 3.69 10.92
N GLY A 60 17.49 2.92 10.05
CA GLY A 60 18.15 1.92 9.19
C GLY A 60 18.83 2.44 7.94
N LYS A 61 18.81 3.75 7.66
CA LYS A 61 19.38 4.31 6.41
C LYS A 61 20.89 4.13 6.27
N SER A 62 21.61 4.00 7.41
CA SER A 62 23.07 3.87 7.45
C SER A 62 23.61 2.60 6.81
N ILE A 63 22.80 1.52 6.75
CA ILE A 63 23.24 0.23 6.20
C ILE A 63 23.04 0.08 4.68
N GLY A 64 22.59 1.12 4.02
CA GLY A 64 22.28 1.12 2.59
C GLY A 64 20.80 0.87 2.28
N THR A 65 20.37 1.41 1.15
CA THR A 65 18.98 1.37 0.70
C THR A 65 18.52 -0.04 0.38
N PHE A 66 19.29 -0.73 -0.47
CA PHE A 66 18.95 -2.08 -0.93
C PHE A 66 19.19 -3.11 0.16
N THR A 67 20.23 -2.93 0.98
CA THR A 67 20.51 -3.79 2.14
C THR A 67 19.33 -3.75 3.12
N PHE A 68 18.88 -2.57 3.53
CA PHE A 68 17.78 -2.45 4.46
C PHE A 68 16.49 -3.05 3.89
N ASN A 69 16.12 -2.67 2.65
CA ASN A 69 14.89 -3.18 2.03
C ASN A 69 14.94 -4.67 1.70
N GLY A 70 16.08 -5.17 1.22
CA GLY A 70 16.26 -6.58 0.93
C GLY A 70 16.07 -7.43 2.18
N LEU A 71 16.76 -7.10 3.26
CA LEU A 71 16.71 -7.87 4.51
C LEU A 71 15.34 -7.79 5.17
N ARG A 72 14.71 -6.59 5.31
CA ARG A 72 13.40 -6.46 5.93
C ARG A 72 12.29 -7.19 5.16
N THR A 73 12.32 -7.12 3.81
CA THR A 73 11.28 -7.76 3.00
C THR A 73 11.43 -9.28 2.97
N LEU A 74 12.66 -9.82 2.87
CA LEU A 74 12.90 -11.25 3.01
C LEU A 74 12.48 -11.76 4.39
N LEU A 75 12.81 -11.04 5.47
CA LEU A 75 12.39 -11.37 6.83
C LEU A 75 10.85 -11.42 6.91
N GLY A 76 10.16 -10.43 6.37
CA GLY A 76 8.70 -10.41 6.29
C GLY A 76 8.14 -11.63 5.55
N GLY A 77 8.75 -12.00 4.42
CA GLY A 77 8.40 -13.21 3.67
C GLY A 77 8.57 -14.48 4.49
N ILE A 78 9.70 -14.64 5.16
CA ILE A 78 10.03 -15.81 6.00
C ILE A 78 9.02 -15.95 7.15
N VAL A 79 8.73 -14.85 7.86
CA VAL A 79 7.76 -14.84 8.97
C VAL A 79 6.35 -15.25 8.52
N LEU A 80 5.99 -14.99 7.27
CA LEU A 80 4.68 -15.34 6.73
C LEU A 80 4.57 -16.80 6.26
N ILE A 81 5.65 -17.52 6.04
CA ILE A 81 5.59 -18.93 5.56
C ILE A 81 4.69 -19.83 6.43
N PRO A 82 4.84 -19.85 7.78
CA PRO A 82 3.97 -20.66 8.62
C PRO A 82 2.49 -20.26 8.49
N LEU A 83 2.22 -18.96 8.38
CA LEU A 83 0.86 -18.43 8.24
C LEU A 83 0.25 -18.80 6.88
N VAL A 84 1.03 -18.85 5.81
CA VAL A 84 0.59 -19.35 4.49
C VAL A 84 0.16 -20.81 4.59
N ILE A 85 0.97 -21.65 5.22
CA ILE A 85 0.69 -23.09 5.39
C ILE A 85 -0.60 -23.29 6.21
N ILE A 86 -0.73 -22.55 7.34
CA ILE A 86 -1.90 -22.63 8.21
C ILE A 86 -3.16 -22.13 7.48
N SER A 87 -3.06 -20.99 6.79
CA SER A 87 -4.17 -20.40 6.05
C SER A 87 -4.68 -21.35 4.96
N PHE A 88 -3.78 -21.92 4.18
CA PHE A 88 -4.12 -22.86 3.12
C PHE A 88 -4.72 -24.17 3.65
N LYS A 89 -4.15 -24.74 4.72
CA LYS A 89 -4.73 -25.92 5.38
C LYS A 89 -6.15 -25.64 5.90
N LYS A 90 -6.37 -24.45 6.50
CA LYS A 90 -7.67 -24.03 7.01
C LYS A 90 -8.71 -23.82 5.90
N GLU A 91 -8.31 -23.28 4.75
CA GLU A 91 -9.19 -23.18 3.57
C GLU A 91 -9.57 -24.56 3.07
N ASN A 92 -8.60 -25.45 2.91
CA ASN A 92 -8.83 -26.80 2.43
C ASN A 92 -9.64 -27.69 3.39
N SER A 93 -9.51 -27.49 4.70
CA SER A 93 -10.28 -28.25 5.69
C SER A 93 -11.78 -27.94 5.69
N ARG A 94 -12.17 -26.81 5.11
CA ARG A 94 -13.58 -26.40 4.96
C ARG A 94 -14.25 -26.96 3.71
N LEU A 95 -13.46 -27.58 2.81
CA LEU A 95 -13.95 -28.18 1.57
C LEU A 95 -14.24 -29.68 1.78
N PRO A 96 -15.27 -30.23 1.10
CA PRO A 96 -15.50 -31.67 1.07
C PRO A 96 -14.26 -32.43 0.57
N ALA A 97 -14.12 -33.69 0.97
CA ALA A 97 -12.93 -34.50 0.68
C ALA A 97 -12.57 -34.58 -0.81
N GLY A 98 -13.60 -34.57 -1.70
CA GLY A 98 -13.41 -34.61 -3.15
C GLY A 98 -13.11 -33.24 -3.81
N GLU A 99 -13.23 -32.12 -3.07
CA GLU A 99 -13.02 -30.77 -3.59
C GLU A 99 -11.74 -30.10 -3.09
N LYS A 100 -10.89 -30.85 -2.38
CA LYS A 100 -9.60 -30.33 -1.90
C LYS A 100 -8.73 -29.88 -3.07
N LYS A 101 -8.25 -28.65 -2.99
CA LYS A 101 -7.43 -28.02 -4.04
C LYS A 101 -5.93 -28.16 -3.73
N SER A 102 -5.15 -28.32 -4.78
CA SER A 102 -3.70 -28.11 -4.68
C SER A 102 -3.39 -26.64 -4.47
N PHE A 103 -2.21 -26.33 -3.89
CA PHE A 103 -1.79 -24.95 -3.70
C PHE A 103 -1.67 -24.24 -5.07
N PRO A 104 -2.32 -23.07 -5.28
CA PRO A 104 -2.36 -22.40 -6.57
C PRO A 104 -1.02 -21.65 -6.85
N LEU A 105 0.08 -22.39 -6.95
CA LEU A 105 1.43 -21.84 -7.03
C LEU A 105 1.59 -20.84 -8.18
N LYS A 106 1.00 -21.14 -9.35
CA LYS A 106 1.10 -20.26 -10.53
C LYS A 106 0.45 -18.91 -10.29
N ASP A 107 -0.76 -18.89 -9.74
CA ASP A 107 -1.50 -17.64 -9.50
C ASP A 107 -0.87 -16.82 -8.37
N VAL A 108 -0.36 -17.50 -7.33
CA VAL A 108 0.40 -16.88 -6.25
C VAL A 108 1.71 -16.27 -6.77
N PHE A 109 2.43 -16.98 -7.64
CA PHE A 109 3.67 -16.51 -8.23
C PHE A 109 3.44 -15.29 -9.14
N ILE A 110 2.46 -15.35 -10.03
CA ILE A 110 2.10 -14.21 -10.91
C ILE A 110 1.67 -13.01 -10.08
N GLY A 111 0.79 -13.22 -9.08
CA GLY A 111 0.38 -12.16 -8.17
C GLY A 111 1.56 -11.58 -7.39
N GLY A 112 2.45 -12.43 -6.91
CA GLY A 112 3.69 -12.06 -6.23
C GLY A 112 4.60 -11.20 -7.10
N LEU A 113 4.80 -11.56 -8.37
CA LEU A 113 5.58 -10.76 -9.33
C LEU A 113 4.92 -9.41 -9.59
N CYS A 114 3.62 -9.41 -9.89
CA CYS A 114 2.89 -8.19 -10.21
C CYS A 114 2.83 -7.20 -9.03
N CYS A 115 2.71 -7.68 -7.79
CA CYS A 115 2.72 -6.84 -6.59
C CYS A 115 4.16 -6.54 -6.13
N GLY A 116 5.08 -7.51 -6.22
CA GLY A 116 6.44 -7.40 -5.70
C GLY A 116 7.32 -6.42 -6.49
N ILE A 117 7.14 -6.31 -7.81
CA ILE A 117 7.91 -5.36 -8.63
C ILE A 117 7.61 -3.90 -8.25
N PRO A 118 6.34 -3.43 -8.20
CA PRO A 118 6.03 -2.09 -7.71
C PRO A 118 6.47 -1.86 -6.26
N LEU A 119 6.35 -2.88 -5.41
CA LEU A 119 6.82 -2.83 -4.02
C LEU A 119 8.34 -2.66 -3.94
N PHE A 120 9.11 -3.39 -4.76
CA PHE A 120 10.56 -3.24 -4.88
C PHE A 120 10.93 -1.80 -5.29
N ILE A 121 10.29 -1.29 -6.34
CA ILE A 121 10.58 0.06 -6.84
C ILE A 121 10.21 1.10 -5.78
N GLY A 122 8.97 1.08 -5.28
CA GLY A 122 8.47 2.05 -4.30
C GLY A 122 9.25 2.02 -2.99
N GLY A 123 9.50 0.82 -2.45
CA GLY A 123 10.22 0.66 -1.19
C GLY A 123 11.67 1.14 -1.25
N ASN A 124 12.38 0.83 -2.34
CA ASN A 124 13.78 1.30 -2.48
C ASN A 124 13.86 2.80 -2.79
N LEU A 125 12.96 3.36 -3.60
CA LEU A 125 12.89 4.80 -3.80
C LEU A 125 12.56 5.55 -2.50
N GLN A 126 11.64 5.04 -1.69
CA GLN A 126 11.31 5.62 -0.39
C GLN A 126 12.50 5.59 0.56
N GLN A 127 13.16 4.42 0.67
CA GLN A 127 14.34 4.27 1.53
C GLN A 127 15.48 5.19 1.09
N HIS A 128 15.69 5.33 -0.22
CA HIS A 128 16.70 6.20 -0.78
C HIS A 128 16.43 7.68 -0.49
N ALA A 129 15.16 8.10 -0.50
CA ALA A 129 14.74 9.47 -0.26
C ALA A 129 15.13 10.00 1.14
N PHE A 130 15.20 9.12 2.17
CA PHE A 130 15.65 9.50 3.52
C PHE A 130 17.10 10.00 3.58
N ASN A 131 17.89 9.79 2.54
CA ASN A 131 19.24 10.36 2.44
C ASN A 131 19.25 11.83 2.02
N TYR A 132 18.14 12.36 1.48
CA TYR A 132 18.06 13.69 0.89
C TYR A 132 17.10 14.63 1.61
N ILE A 133 16.01 14.11 2.15
CA ILE A 133 14.95 14.92 2.75
C ILE A 133 14.45 14.31 4.06
N GLU A 134 13.85 15.15 4.90
CA GLU A 134 13.34 14.76 6.21
C GLU A 134 12.17 13.76 6.11
N VAL A 135 12.04 12.94 7.16
CA VAL A 135 11.05 11.87 7.28
C VAL A 135 9.62 12.37 7.01
N GLY A 136 9.23 13.50 7.60
CA GLY A 136 7.91 14.09 7.39
C GLY A 136 7.65 14.46 5.93
N LYS A 137 8.68 14.96 5.21
CA LYS A 137 8.57 15.33 3.80
C LYS A 137 8.48 14.09 2.90
N VAL A 138 9.25 13.03 3.20
CA VAL A 138 9.11 11.72 2.54
C VAL A 138 7.68 11.20 2.72
N GLY A 139 7.16 11.21 3.95
CA GLY A 139 5.80 10.76 4.26
C GLY A 139 4.74 11.54 3.49
N PHE A 140 4.85 12.88 3.43
CA PHE A 140 3.94 13.73 2.68
C PHE A 140 3.89 13.40 1.19
N ILE A 141 5.07 13.36 0.54
CA ILE A 141 5.14 13.16 -0.90
C ILE A 141 4.75 11.73 -1.26
N THR A 142 5.15 10.74 -0.46
CA THR A 142 4.71 9.35 -0.65
C THR A 142 3.19 9.25 -0.57
N ALA A 143 2.56 9.89 0.42
CA ALA A 143 1.12 9.85 0.62
C ALA A 143 0.31 10.47 -0.54
N LEU A 144 0.95 11.20 -1.48
CA LEU A 144 0.29 11.64 -2.71
C LEU A 144 -0.22 10.46 -3.57
N TYR A 145 0.16 9.21 -3.27
CA TYR A 145 -0.47 8.04 -3.90
C TYR A 145 -2.00 8.04 -3.72
N MET A 146 -2.55 8.69 -2.68
CA MET A 146 -4.01 8.82 -2.50
C MET A 146 -4.68 9.62 -3.62
N VAL A 147 -3.96 10.55 -4.26
CA VAL A 147 -4.43 11.28 -5.46
C VAL A 147 -4.21 10.43 -6.72
N LEU A 148 -3.05 9.78 -6.79
CA LEU A 148 -2.65 8.99 -7.95
C LEU A 148 -3.52 7.75 -8.14
N VAL A 149 -3.93 7.07 -7.06
CA VAL A 149 -4.77 5.86 -7.12
C VAL A 149 -6.10 6.14 -7.83
N PRO A 150 -6.94 7.10 -7.43
CA PRO A 150 -8.20 7.36 -8.14
C PRO A 150 -7.97 7.93 -9.54
N VAL A 151 -6.90 8.71 -9.77
CA VAL A 151 -6.56 9.23 -11.12
C VAL A 151 -6.19 8.10 -12.06
N ILE A 152 -5.26 7.21 -11.67
CA ILE A 152 -4.90 6.02 -12.47
C ILE A 152 -6.11 5.10 -12.61
N GLY A 153 -6.94 4.98 -11.56
CA GLY A 153 -8.17 4.21 -11.57
C GLY A 153 -9.15 4.62 -12.68
N ILE A 154 -9.23 5.91 -13.03
CA ILE A 154 -10.06 6.38 -14.16
C ILE A 154 -9.62 5.71 -15.48
N PHE A 155 -8.33 5.64 -15.74
CA PHE A 155 -7.79 4.97 -16.94
C PHE A 155 -8.06 3.46 -16.93
N LEU A 156 -8.18 2.86 -15.76
CA LEU A 156 -8.56 1.46 -15.56
C LEU A 156 -10.09 1.26 -15.51
N LYS A 157 -10.88 2.31 -15.88
CA LYS A 157 -12.35 2.32 -15.86
C LYS A 157 -12.96 2.08 -14.46
N GLN A 158 -12.20 2.33 -13.40
CA GLN A 158 -12.70 2.42 -12.05
C GLN A 158 -13.25 3.83 -11.81
N ARG A 159 -14.40 3.93 -11.16
CA ARG A 159 -15.01 5.23 -10.84
C ARG A 159 -15.01 5.43 -9.33
N ALA A 160 -14.18 6.34 -8.86
CA ALA A 160 -14.26 6.79 -7.47
C ALA A 160 -15.54 7.64 -7.28
N ARG A 161 -16.19 7.47 -6.14
CA ARG A 161 -17.38 8.24 -5.76
C ARG A 161 -17.01 9.72 -5.54
N PHE A 162 -17.97 10.62 -5.71
CA PHE A 162 -17.74 12.06 -5.56
C PHE A 162 -17.21 12.45 -4.16
N ASN A 163 -17.74 11.82 -3.10
CA ASN A 163 -17.25 12.03 -1.74
C ASN A 163 -15.78 11.61 -1.54
N VAL A 164 -15.29 10.64 -2.32
CA VAL A 164 -13.86 10.26 -2.31
C VAL A 164 -12.99 11.40 -2.85
N TRP A 165 -13.43 12.07 -3.92
CA TRP A 165 -12.69 13.22 -4.45
C TRP A 165 -12.63 14.40 -3.47
N ILE A 166 -13.72 14.67 -2.75
CA ILE A 166 -13.71 15.65 -1.65
C ILE A 166 -12.72 15.22 -0.57
N GLY A 167 -12.74 13.95 -0.16
CA GLY A 167 -11.80 13.41 0.82
C GLY A 167 -10.35 13.51 0.37
N VAL A 168 -10.06 13.21 -0.90
CA VAL A 168 -8.72 13.39 -1.49
C VAL A 168 -8.27 14.86 -1.43
N PHE A 169 -9.14 15.79 -1.81
CA PHE A 169 -8.84 17.23 -1.75
C PHE A 169 -8.53 17.70 -0.32
N LEU A 170 -9.38 17.34 0.64
CA LEU A 170 -9.16 17.64 2.06
C LEU A 170 -7.91 16.94 2.59
N GLY A 171 -7.66 15.70 2.17
CA GLY A 171 -6.48 14.93 2.54
C GLY A 171 -5.18 15.60 2.08
N VAL A 172 -5.13 16.13 0.86
CA VAL A 172 -3.96 16.90 0.37
C VAL A 172 -3.74 18.15 1.24
N ILE A 173 -4.81 18.87 1.59
CA ILE A 173 -4.72 20.04 2.47
C ILE A 173 -4.19 19.61 3.86
N GLY A 174 -4.75 18.56 4.45
CA GLY A 174 -4.31 18.05 5.74
C GLY A 174 -2.83 17.64 5.75
N LEU A 175 -2.40 16.89 4.73
CA LEU A 175 -1.00 16.50 4.56
C LEU A 175 -0.07 17.70 4.38
N TYR A 176 -0.50 18.73 3.64
CA TYR A 176 0.27 19.95 3.48
C TYR A 176 0.55 20.62 4.83
N PHE A 177 -0.47 20.77 5.67
CA PHE A 177 -0.30 21.36 7.00
C PHE A 177 0.51 20.47 7.94
N LEU A 178 0.41 19.15 7.80
CA LEU A 178 1.11 18.18 8.63
C LEU A 178 2.62 18.15 8.35
N SER A 179 3.03 18.20 7.08
CA SER A 179 4.37 17.74 6.68
C SER A 179 5.27 18.81 6.06
N ILE A 180 4.76 19.98 5.63
CA ILE A 180 5.59 21.00 5.00
C ILE A 180 6.01 22.07 6.01
N PRO A 181 7.32 22.26 6.27
CA PRO A 181 7.83 23.33 7.11
C PRO A 181 7.49 24.73 6.57
N LYS A 182 7.60 25.77 7.41
CA LYS A 182 7.33 27.17 7.04
C LYS A 182 8.23 27.72 5.91
N GLY A 183 9.25 27.01 5.49
CA GLY A 183 10.25 27.41 4.46
C GLY A 183 9.83 27.20 2.99
N GLY A 184 8.65 26.67 2.71
CA GLY A 184 8.17 26.43 1.34
C GLY A 184 8.56 25.07 0.75
N PHE A 185 8.06 24.80 -0.47
CA PHE A 185 8.29 23.55 -1.21
C PHE A 185 9.38 23.79 -2.26
N SER A 186 10.52 23.13 -2.10
CA SER A 186 11.56 23.06 -3.13
C SER A 186 11.55 21.68 -3.78
N VAL A 187 11.79 21.60 -5.09
CA VAL A 187 11.87 20.32 -5.80
C VAL A 187 13.36 20.03 -6.06
N GLY A 188 13.92 19.15 -5.25
CA GLY A 188 15.25 18.60 -5.44
C GLY A 188 15.22 17.13 -5.80
N MET A 189 16.38 16.46 -5.73
CA MET A 189 16.50 15.02 -6.04
C MET A 189 15.65 14.18 -5.08
N GLY A 190 15.60 14.52 -3.80
CA GLY A 190 14.81 13.78 -2.80
C GLY A 190 13.32 13.81 -3.08
N GLU A 191 12.77 14.96 -3.45
CA GLU A 191 11.35 15.11 -3.81
C GLU A 191 11.03 14.35 -5.09
N LEU A 192 11.88 14.43 -6.11
CA LEU A 192 11.69 13.71 -7.37
C LEU A 192 11.64 12.18 -7.14
N VAL A 193 12.60 11.64 -6.41
CA VAL A 193 12.66 10.23 -6.04
C VAL A 193 11.41 9.81 -5.27
N THR A 194 10.93 10.66 -4.35
CA THR A 194 9.73 10.38 -3.56
C THR A 194 8.44 10.47 -4.40
N ILE A 195 8.37 11.36 -5.39
CA ILE A 195 7.24 11.39 -6.34
C ILE A 195 7.18 10.07 -7.14
N LEU A 196 8.31 9.59 -7.63
CA LEU A 196 8.39 8.29 -8.32
C LEU A 196 7.99 7.13 -7.40
N CYS A 197 8.38 7.20 -6.12
CA CYS A 197 7.94 6.29 -5.09
C CYS A 197 6.40 6.30 -4.94
N ALA A 198 5.77 7.48 -4.87
CA ALA A 198 4.32 7.61 -4.77
C ALA A 198 3.59 6.98 -5.98
N VAL A 199 4.14 7.15 -7.20
CA VAL A 199 3.63 6.48 -8.41
C VAL A 199 3.73 4.95 -8.27
N ALA A 200 4.87 4.44 -7.83
CA ALA A 200 5.08 3.00 -7.65
C ALA A 200 4.10 2.41 -6.61
N PHE A 201 3.89 3.08 -5.49
CA PHE A 201 2.90 2.64 -4.49
C PHE A 201 1.45 2.78 -4.97
N ALA A 202 1.12 3.80 -5.77
CA ALA A 202 -0.20 3.88 -6.38
C ALA A 202 -0.47 2.68 -7.31
N VAL A 203 0.50 2.30 -8.13
CA VAL A 203 0.43 1.08 -8.96
C VAL A 203 0.31 -0.16 -8.09
N HIS A 204 1.13 -0.28 -7.04
CA HIS A 204 1.09 -1.39 -6.09
C HIS A 204 -0.31 -1.58 -5.47
N ILE A 205 -0.93 -0.50 -4.98
CA ILE A 205 -2.28 -0.51 -4.41
C ILE A 205 -3.31 -1.03 -5.43
N LEU A 206 -3.25 -0.57 -6.68
CA LEU A 206 -4.17 -1.00 -7.73
C LEU A 206 -3.97 -2.47 -8.15
N VAL A 207 -2.72 -2.92 -8.16
CA VAL A 207 -2.39 -4.33 -8.45
C VAL A 207 -2.84 -5.24 -7.31
N ILE A 208 -2.66 -4.84 -6.06
CA ILE A 208 -3.19 -5.56 -4.89
C ILE A 208 -4.72 -5.68 -4.99
N ASP A 209 -5.44 -4.60 -5.32
CA ASP A 209 -6.92 -4.65 -5.45
C ASP A 209 -7.37 -5.72 -6.46
N TYR A 210 -6.60 -5.93 -7.51
CA TYR A 210 -6.90 -6.97 -8.49
C TYR A 210 -6.62 -8.39 -7.96
N PHE A 211 -5.49 -8.60 -7.31
CA PHE A 211 -5.06 -9.95 -6.91
C PHE A 211 -5.60 -10.42 -5.56
N CYS A 212 -5.89 -9.53 -4.61
CA CYS A 212 -6.41 -9.89 -3.29
C CYS A 212 -7.79 -10.60 -3.33
N LYS A 213 -8.51 -10.46 -4.45
CA LYS A 213 -9.80 -11.12 -4.70
C LYS A 213 -9.64 -12.49 -5.38
N LYS A 214 -8.44 -12.82 -5.86
CA LYS A 214 -8.17 -14.02 -6.68
C LYS A 214 -7.27 -15.03 -5.98
N VAL A 215 -6.38 -14.55 -5.13
CA VAL A 215 -5.35 -15.36 -4.46
C VAL A 215 -5.54 -15.26 -2.95
N ASN A 216 -5.09 -16.27 -2.22
CA ASN A 216 -5.02 -16.19 -0.76
C ASN A 216 -4.15 -14.99 -0.34
N ASN A 217 -4.70 -14.11 0.50
CA ASN A 217 -4.07 -12.83 0.83
C ASN A 217 -2.72 -12.99 1.56
N VAL A 218 -2.60 -14.00 2.43
CA VAL A 218 -1.33 -14.26 3.14
C VAL A 218 -0.28 -14.79 2.17
N ALA A 219 -0.68 -15.68 1.24
CA ALA A 219 0.20 -16.18 0.22
C ALA A 219 0.65 -15.08 -0.77
N LEU A 220 -0.26 -14.17 -1.12
CA LEU A 220 0.06 -13.01 -1.96
C LEU A 220 1.08 -12.09 -1.26
N SER A 221 0.87 -11.80 0.04
CA SER A 221 1.78 -11.00 0.85
C SER A 221 3.17 -11.64 0.94
N CYS A 222 3.23 -12.94 1.22
CA CYS A 222 4.48 -13.69 1.28
C CYS A 222 5.23 -13.66 -0.07
N ALA A 223 4.53 -13.94 -1.18
CA ALA A 223 5.12 -14.00 -2.51
C ALA A 223 5.68 -12.64 -2.97
N GLN A 224 4.96 -11.53 -2.75
CA GLN A 224 5.46 -10.20 -3.11
C GLN A 224 6.73 -9.83 -2.34
N PHE A 225 6.87 -10.27 -1.08
CA PHE A 225 8.07 -10.00 -0.29
C PHE A 225 9.27 -10.79 -0.77
N PHE A 226 9.11 -12.04 -1.16
CA PHE A 226 10.20 -12.78 -1.76
C PHE A 226 10.64 -12.17 -3.08
N VAL A 227 9.71 -11.67 -3.91
CA VAL A 227 10.06 -10.99 -5.15
C VAL A 227 10.79 -9.68 -4.86
N ALA A 228 10.20 -8.80 -4.05
CA ALA A 228 10.80 -7.50 -3.73
C ALA A 228 12.13 -7.63 -2.99
N GLY A 229 12.20 -8.56 -2.03
CA GLY A 229 13.41 -8.83 -1.25
C GLY A 229 14.54 -9.40 -2.09
N THR A 230 14.24 -10.38 -2.94
CA THR A 230 15.26 -10.98 -3.84
C THR A 230 15.80 -9.93 -4.81
N LEU A 231 14.94 -9.12 -5.43
CA LEU A 231 15.38 -8.03 -6.30
C LEU A 231 16.24 -7.01 -5.56
N SER A 232 15.85 -6.64 -4.32
CA SER A 232 16.64 -5.72 -3.50
C SER A 232 17.99 -6.33 -3.12
N VAL A 233 18.05 -7.62 -2.75
CA VAL A 233 19.32 -8.30 -2.43
C VAL A 233 20.24 -8.41 -3.65
N ILE A 234 19.69 -8.65 -4.83
CA ILE A 234 20.48 -8.61 -6.07
C ILE A 234 21.09 -7.21 -6.26
N CYS A 235 20.28 -6.14 -6.11
CA CYS A 235 20.78 -4.77 -6.21
C CYS A 235 21.79 -4.43 -5.09
N MET A 236 21.58 -4.96 -3.87
CA MET A 236 22.53 -4.81 -2.76
C MET A 236 23.94 -5.29 -3.14
N PHE A 237 24.06 -6.48 -3.70
CA PHE A 237 25.37 -7.01 -4.11
C PHE A 237 25.98 -6.31 -5.34
N ILE A 238 25.17 -5.59 -6.13
CA ILE A 238 25.66 -4.86 -7.30
C ILE A 238 26.10 -3.43 -6.94
N PHE A 239 25.36 -2.77 -6.02
CA PHE A 239 25.48 -1.34 -5.80
C PHE A 239 25.95 -0.95 -4.38
N GLU A 240 25.97 -1.89 -3.44
CA GLU A 240 26.31 -1.65 -2.05
C GLU A 240 27.36 -2.67 -1.56
N GLU A 241 28.10 -2.30 -0.53
CA GLU A 241 29.04 -3.19 0.17
C GLU A 241 28.50 -3.48 1.59
N PRO A 242 27.60 -4.45 1.76
CA PRO A 242 26.95 -4.70 3.04
C PRO A 242 27.95 -5.20 4.08
N LYS A 243 28.05 -4.51 5.23
CA LYS A 243 28.90 -4.89 6.36
C LYS A 243 28.06 -5.50 7.48
N ILE A 244 28.45 -6.68 7.93
CA ILE A 244 27.74 -7.42 8.98
C ILE A 244 27.64 -6.60 10.27
N SER A 245 28.70 -5.86 10.64
CA SER A 245 28.71 -5.00 11.83
C SER A 245 27.66 -3.88 11.78
N GLU A 246 27.46 -3.28 10.62
CA GLU A 246 26.45 -2.24 10.41
C GLU A 246 25.02 -2.86 10.42
N ILE A 247 24.83 -4.02 9.78
CA ILE A 247 23.57 -4.75 9.79
C ILE A 247 23.17 -5.16 11.22
N THR A 248 24.11 -5.67 12.02
CA THR A 248 23.83 -6.03 13.41
C THR A 248 23.54 -4.80 14.27
N GLY A 249 24.16 -3.66 14.00
CA GLY A 249 23.84 -2.39 14.64
C GLY A 249 22.42 -1.91 14.36
N ALA A 250 21.89 -2.21 13.16
CA ALA A 250 20.54 -1.88 12.74
C ALA A 250 19.52 -3.02 12.99
N ALA A 251 19.83 -4.00 13.83
CA ALA A 251 18.98 -5.18 14.03
C ALA A 251 17.57 -4.82 14.52
N VAL A 252 17.42 -3.89 15.45
CA VAL A 252 16.10 -3.49 15.99
C VAL A 252 15.21 -2.84 14.91
N PRO A 253 15.66 -1.81 14.17
CA PRO A 253 14.86 -1.28 13.07
C PRO A 253 14.58 -2.30 11.96
N LEU A 254 15.51 -3.21 11.65
CA LEU A 254 15.30 -4.29 10.68
C LEU A 254 14.24 -5.29 11.14
N LEU A 255 14.28 -5.72 12.40
CA LEU A 255 13.29 -6.64 12.97
C LEU A 255 11.90 -6.01 12.98
N TYR A 256 11.79 -4.75 13.43
CA TYR A 256 10.52 -4.04 13.39
C TYR A 256 9.98 -3.91 11.94
N ALA A 257 10.82 -3.46 11.04
CA ALA A 257 10.43 -3.27 9.65
C ALA A 257 10.10 -4.59 8.94
N GLY A 258 10.81 -5.68 9.24
CA GLY A 258 10.54 -7.00 8.66
C GLY A 258 9.29 -7.66 9.23
N VAL A 259 9.16 -7.71 10.55
CA VAL A 259 8.05 -8.44 11.20
C VAL A 259 6.79 -7.59 11.22
N MET A 260 6.86 -6.36 11.74
CA MET A 260 5.67 -5.53 11.93
C MET A 260 5.26 -4.83 10.64
N SER A 261 6.18 -4.13 9.97
CA SER A 261 5.84 -3.39 8.75
C SER A 261 5.57 -4.34 7.57
N CYS A 262 6.49 -5.25 7.25
CA CYS A 262 6.28 -6.20 6.16
C CYS A 262 5.30 -7.31 6.57
N GLY A 263 5.57 -8.06 7.62
CA GLY A 263 4.75 -9.21 8.00
C GLY A 263 3.30 -8.83 8.33
N VAL A 264 3.09 -7.87 9.24
CA VAL A 264 1.75 -7.54 9.74
C VAL A 264 1.07 -6.46 8.89
N ALA A 265 1.70 -5.27 8.70
CA ALA A 265 1.01 -4.14 8.09
C ALA A 265 0.68 -4.34 6.61
N PHE A 266 1.61 -4.78 5.76
CA PHE A 266 1.29 -5.08 4.35
C PHE A 266 0.28 -6.22 4.21
N THR A 267 0.32 -7.22 5.10
CA THR A 267 -0.71 -8.27 5.10
C THR A 267 -2.07 -7.69 5.49
N ALA A 268 -2.13 -6.82 6.49
CA ALA A 268 -3.34 -6.09 6.86
C ALA A 268 -3.84 -5.21 5.70
N GLN A 269 -2.95 -4.50 5.00
CA GLN A 269 -3.30 -3.74 3.78
C GLN A 269 -4.03 -4.64 2.76
N ILE A 270 -3.47 -5.81 2.44
CA ILE A 270 -4.07 -6.72 1.45
C ILE A 270 -5.46 -7.19 1.90
N PHE A 271 -5.63 -7.51 3.21
CA PHE A 271 -6.94 -7.82 3.76
C PHE A 271 -7.89 -6.62 3.73
N GLY A 272 -7.40 -5.42 4.01
CA GLY A 272 -8.16 -4.19 3.95
C GLY A 272 -8.67 -3.89 2.54
N GLN A 273 -7.81 -3.98 1.54
CA GLN A 273 -8.13 -3.74 0.15
C GLN A 273 -9.08 -4.80 -0.45
N LYS A 274 -9.14 -5.99 0.11
CA LYS A 274 -10.14 -6.99 -0.29
C LYS A 274 -11.59 -6.50 -0.11
N TYR A 275 -11.83 -5.65 0.89
CA TYR A 275 -13.17 -5.19 1.30
C TYR A 275 -13.37 -3.68 1.14
N THR A 276 -12.34 -2.95 0.70
CA THR A 276 -12.36 -1.49 0.57
C THR A 276 -11.98 -1.10 -0.85
N GLU A 277 -12.67 -0.12 -1.42
CA GLU A 277 -12.31 0.44 -2.73
C GLU A 277 -10.89 1.02 -2.71
N PRO A 278 -10.06 0.86 -3.77
CA PRO A 278 -8.66 1.28 -3.78
C PRO A 278 -8.46 2.76 -3.39
N ALA A 279 -9.31 3.65 -3.89
CA ALA A 279 -9.23 5.07 -3.59
C ALA A 279 -9.53 5.38 -2.11
N VAL A 280 -10.47 4.65 -1.48
CA VAL A 280 -10.75 4.78 -0.04
C VAL A 280 -9.62 4.14 0.78
N ALA A 281 -9.11 2.99 0.34
CA ALA A 281 -7.99 2.32 0.99
C ALA A 281 -6.75 3.21 1.00
N SER A 282 -6.39 3.82 -0.14
CA SER A 282 -5.24 4.73 -0.24
C SER A 282 -5.36 5.91 0.73
N LEU A 283 -6.55 6.45 0.91
CA LEU A 283 -6.79 7.56 1.82
C LEU A 283 -6.67 7.13 3.30
N LEU A 284 -7.14 5.93 3.64
CA LEU A 284 -6.98 5.37 4.99
C LEU A 284 -5.52 5.07 5.31
N LEU A 285 -4.77 4.56 4.34
CA LEU A 285 -3.35 4.26 4.49
C LEU A 285 -2.51 5.53 4.71
N CYS A 286 -2.90 6.68 4.11
CA CYS A 286 -2.23 7.96 4.34
C CYS A 286 -2.24 8.43 5.80
N LEU A 287 -3.07 7.83 6.68
CA LEU A 287 -2.97 8.05 8.12
C LEU A 287 -1.60 7.66 8.69
N GLU A 288 -0.79 6.91 7.97
CA GLU A 288 0.61 6.65 8.36
C GLU A 288 1.36 7.96 8.67
N SER A 289 1.12 9.03 7.90
CA SER A 289 1.72 10.34 8.14
C SER A 289 1.21 10.98 9.44
N VAL A 290 -0.05 10.80 9.78
CA VAL A 290 -0.62 11.28 11.07
C VAL A 290 -0.02 10.50 12.23
N PHE A 291 0.04 9.18 12.10
CA PHE A 291 0.62 8.32 13.14
C PHE A 291 2.12 8.54 13.29
N SER A 292 2.87 8.85 12.22
CA SER A 292 4.29 9.17 12.31
C SER A 292 4.56 10.41 13.17
N VAL A 293 3.71 11.43 13.04
CA VAL A 293 3.78 12.64 13.88
C VAL A 293 3.40 12.34 15.34
N ILE A 294 2.35 11.55 15.56
CA ILE A 294 1.93 11.12 16.91
C ILE A 294 3.04 10.32 17.60
N PHE A 295 3.65 9.37 16.92
CA PHE A 295 4.75 8.58 17.48
C PHE A 295 6.03 9.40 17.66
N GLY A 296 6.31 10.37 16.76
CA GLY A 296 7.38 11.35 16.96
C GLY A 296 7.18 12.16 18.25
N TRP A 297 5.96 12.59 18.53
CA TRP A 297 5.62 13.28 19.78
C TRP A 297 5.75 12.36 21.01
N LEU A 298 5.15 11.17 20.97
CA LEU A 298 5.10 10.25 22.13
C LEU A 298 6.45 9.60 22.46
N ILE A 299 7.25 9.22 21.44
CA ILE A 299 8.44 8.40 21.61
C ILE A 299 9.71 9.25 21.54
N LEU A 300 9.76 10.21 20.60
CA LEU A 300 10.93 11.06 20.40
C LEU A 300 10.82 12.41 21.12
N HIS A 301 9.70 12.61 21.89
CA HIS A 301 9.42 13.85 22.64
C HIS A 301 9.47 15.12 21.75
N GLN A 302 9.15 14.98 20.46
CA GLN A 302 9.08 16.10 19.52
C GLN A 302 7.86 16.97 19.87
N SER A 303 7.99 18.29 19.77
CA SER A 303 6.86 19.19 20.00
C SER A 303 5.90 19.18 18.81
N LEU A 304 4.62 18.96 19.07
CA LEU A 304 3.55 19.12 18.07
C LEU A 304 3.20 20.59 17.91
N SER A 305 3.38 21.12 16.72
CA SER A 305 2.94 22.48 16.38
C SER A 305 1.42 22.52 16.19
N HIS A 306 0.81 23.70 16.42
CA HIS A 306 -0.61 23.93 16.12
C HIS A 306 -0.96 23.65 14.65
N ARG A 307 -0.01 23.84 13.75
CA ARG A 307 -0.16 23.57 12.33
C ARG A 307 -0.28 22.07 12.04
N GLU A 308 0.57 21.24 12.65
CA GLU A 308 0.52 19.79 12.53
C GLU A 308 -0.77 19.22 13.13
N LEU A 309 -1.20 19.76 14.28
CA LEU A 309 -2.47 19.37 14.90
C LEU A 309 -3.67 19.70 13.99
N PHE A 310 -3.67 20.86 13.34
CA PHE A 310 -4.67 21.23 12.35
C PHE A 310 -4.64 20.29 11.14
N GLY A 311 -3.45 19.93 10.65
CA GLY A 311 -3.27 18.96 9.57
C GLY A 311 -3.86 17.59 9.92
N CYS A 312 -3.59 17.07 11.12
CA CYS A 312 -4.19 15.81 11.62
C CYS A 312 -5.73 15.90 11.65
N PHE A 313 -6.28 17.01 12.13
CA PHE A 313 -7.73 17.20 12.20
C PHE A 313 -8.38 17.21 10.81
N VAL A 314 -7.78 17.91 9.84
CA VAL A 314 -8.27 17.95 8.46
C VAL A 314 -8.19 16.56 7.81
N MET A 315 -7.11 15.81 8.04
CA MET A 315 -6.99 14.42 7.58
C MET A 315 -8.08 13.52 8.14
N PHE A 316 -8.38 13.65 9.44
CA PHE A 316 -9.47 12.91 10.06
C PHE A 316 -10.84 13.24 9.42
N ILE A 317 -11.14 14.52 9.19
CA ILE A 317 -12.36 14.94 8.48
C ILE A 317 -12.39 14.34 7.07
N ALA A 318 -11.28 14.39 6.32
CA ALA A 318 -11.19 13.82 4.98
C ALA A 318 -11.61 12.36 4.95
N ILE A 319 -11.12 11.57 5.92
CA ILE A 319 -11.45 10.15 6.01
C ILE A 319 -12.93 9.93 6.37
N VAL A 320 -13.45 10.63 7.37
CA VAL A 320 -14.87 10.54 7.74
C VAL A 320 -15.75 10.83 6.54
N PHE A 321 -15.44 11.86 5.74
CA PHE A 321 -16.20 12.20 4.53
C PHE A 321 -16.25 11.05 3.52
N THR A 322 -15.17 10.31 3.33
CA THR A 322 -15.16 9.18 2.38
C THR A 322 -15.98 7.97 2.84
N GLN A 323 -16.19 7.84 4.14
CA GLN A 323 -17.00 6.75 4.70
C GLN A 323 -18.50 7.02 4.63
N ILE A 324 -18.93 8.28 4.45
CA ILE A 324 -20.35 8.64 4.38
C ILE A 324 -20.91 8.20 3.01
N PRO A 325 -22.03 7.44 2.98
CA PRO A 325 -22.66 7.05 1.73
C PRO A 325 -23.09 8.25 0.89
N THR A 326 -22.85 8.23 -0.42
CA THR A 326 -23.15 9.34 -1.34
C THR A 326 -24.65 9.70 -1.36
N GLU A 327 -25.52 8.73 -1.03
CA GLU A 327 -26.98 8.94 -0.94
C GLU A 327 -27.37 9.98 0.13
N VAL A 328 -26.54 10.14 1.17
CA VAL A 328 -26.76 11.14 2.22
C VAL A 328 -26.57 12.55 1.68
N PHE A 329 -25.59 12.75 0.77
CA PHE A 329 -25.30 14.04 0.18
C PHE A 329 -26.23 14.42 -0.98
N LEU A 330 -26.70 13.41 -1.75
CA LEU A 330 -27.52 13.66 -2.94
C LEU A 330 -29.02 13.71 -2.65
N GLY A 331 -29.45 13.60 -1.40
CA GLY A 331 -30.85 13.77 -1.00
C GLY A 331 -31.84 12.81 -1.73
N LYS A 332 -31.34 11.69 -2.27
CA LYS A 332 -32.21 10.73 -2.96
C LYS A 332 -33.10 10.01 -1.96
N ASN A 333 -34.29 10.59 -1.84
CA ASN A 333 -35.45 10.08 -1.14
C ASN A 333 -35.62 8.56 -1.37
N LYS A 334 -35.55 7.77 -0.31
CA LYS A 334 -35.94 6.35 -0.26
C LYS A 334 -37.44 6.07 -0.56
N ARG A 335 -38.16 7.00 -1.19
CA ARG A 335 -39.61 6.94 -1.41
C ARG A 335 -40.07 6.39 -2.76
N ARG A 336 -39.20 5.76 -3.58
CA ARG A 336 -39.60 5.25 -4.91
C ARG A 336 -39.31 3.78 -5.18
N ILE A 337 -39.16 2.94 -4.16
CA ILE A 337 -39.12 1.47 -4.35
C ILE A 337 -40.09 0.81 -3.34
N LYS A 338 -41.34 1.25 -3.33
CA LYS A 338 -42.43 0.56 -2.64
C LYS A 338 -43.78 0.67 -3.39
N GLU A 339 -43.76 1.01 -4.65
CA GLU A 339 -44.94 0.93 -5.52
C GLU A 339 -44.46 0.50 -6.91
N ASN A 340 -44.34 -0.80 -7.11
CA ASN A 340 -44.73 -1.59 -8.28
C ASN A 340 -44.47 -3.06 -7.99
#